data_18290d4009e49364dac441dea245f908
#
_entry.id   18290d4009e49364dac441dea245f908
#
_cell.length_a   1.000
_cell.length_b   1.000
_cell.length_c   1.000
_cell.angle_alpha   90.00
_cell.angle_beta   90.00
_cell.angle_gamma   90.00
#
_symmetry.space_group_name_H-M   'P 1'
#
loop_
_entity.id
_entity.type
_entity.pdbx_description
1 polymer ?
#
loop_
_entity_poly.entity_id
_entity_poly.type
_entity_poly.pdbx_seq_one_letter_code
_entity_poly.pdbx_strand_id
1 'polypeptide(L)'
;VYWPILLFFFSLGCMAQLSHLTENVQYSFTAQGTAGGGDNAPFWFTNNRYGLGTTQNNSGLARVALWRTVETDSLWFWRMGYGVDLASPINSENGYFCIQQAYADIEWKMLRLSLGQKERVPELKNPYLSTGGMTLGMNARPLPQVRLEMPDFWSIPGTKGIFSFKGHIAYGWYTDAKWQKKFNAGTDNIYANGSMFHSKALFIRLGNRERFPLEVTGGLEMACQFGGTGWNLNQYGGGALAQGINLGGNLWTAFLPGGGDVNDENYANAAGNHVGSWHLRLDWLKRDWNIGIYMEHMFEDHSQMFFQYGWKDMLLGLEVKLSQNPLLSTMVYEYNTTMHQSGPIY
;
A
#
# COMPACT_ATOMS: atom_id res chain seq x y z
N VAL A 1 -22.53 -39.62 7.38
CA VAL A 1 -23.83 -39.49 6.69
C VAL A 1 -24.33 -38.04 6.65
N TYR A 2 -23.65 -37.08 7.31
CA TYR A 2 -24.12 -35.65 7.36
C TYR A 2 -23.43 -34.68 6.41
N TRP A 3 -22.43 -35.12 5.68
CA TRP A 3 -21.66 -34.25 4.75
C TRP A 3 -22.44 -33.78 3.50
N PRO A 4 -23.30 -34.57 2.85
CA PRO A 4 -23.98 -34.11 1.66
C PRO A 4 -25.05 -33.03 1.94
N ILE A 5 -25.62 -32.99 3.14
CA ILE A 5 -26.62 -31.99 3.52
C ILE A 5 -25.97 -30.61 3.73
N LEU A 6 -24.79 -30.58 4.36
CA LEU A 6 -24.05 -29.32 4.57
C LEU A 6 -23.56 -28.71 3.25
N LEU A 7 -23.10 -29.54 2.30
CA LEU A 7 -22.71 -29.11 0.94
C LEU A 7 -23.91 -28.58 0.14
N PHE A 8 -25.08 -29.14 0.31
CA PHE A 8 -26.32 -28.71 -0.38
C PHE A 8 -26.83 -27.37 0.15
N PHE A 9 -26.79 -27.13 1.45
CA PHE A 9 -27.12 -25.81 2.02
C PHE A 9 -26.10 -24.74 1.66
N PHE A 10 -24.82 -25.09 1.57
CA PHE A 10 -23.77 -24.17 1.14
C PHE A 10 -23.92 -23.79 -0.34
N SER A 11 -24.32 -24.73 -1.20
CA SER A 11 -24.56 -24.48 -2.64
C SER A 11 -25.78 -23.62 -2.90
N LEU A 12 -26.88 -23.79 -2.15
CA LEU A 12 -28.08 -22.96 -2.29
C LEU A 12 -27.86 -21.53 -1.78
N GLY A 13 -27.16 -21.36 -0.67
CA GLY A 13 -26.76 -20.03 -0.18
C GLY A 13 -25.84 -19.29 -1.16
N CYS A 14 -24.89 -20.00 -1.78
CA CYS A 14 -23.99 -19.46 -2.78
C CYS A 14 -24.72 -19.03 -4.07
N MET A 15 -25.70 -19.79 -4.54
CA MET A 15 -26.50 -19.46 -5.73
C MET A 15 -27.39 -18.22 -5.52
N ALA A 16 -27.99 -18.07 -4.34
CA ALA A 16 -28.76 -16.88 -4.01
C ALA A 16 -27.89 -15.61 -3.93
N GLN A 17 -26.65 -15.73 -3.45
CA GLN A 17 -25.66 -14.63 -3.45
C GLN A 17 -25.13 -14.30 -4.85
N LEU A 18 -24.99 -15.28 -5.74
CA LEU A 18 -24.48 -15.05 -7.09
C LEU A 18 -25.39 -14.13 -7.92
N SER A 19 -26.70 -14.14 -7.70
CA SER A 19 -27.62 -13.23 -8.39
C SER A 19 -27.38 -11.76 -8.02
N HIS A 20 -26.92 -11.46 -6.80
CA HIS A 20 -26.61 -10.11 -6.35
C HIS A 20 -25.22 -9.61 -6.81
N LEU A 21 -24.32 -10.49 -7.21
CA LEU A 21 -22.98 -10.09 -7.63
C LEU A 21 -22.97 -9.32 -8.95
N THR A 22 -24.02 -9.40 -9.74
CA THR A 22 -24.18 -8.65 -10.99
C THR A 22 -24.90 -7.31 -10.82
N GLU A 23 -25.45 -7.06 -9.64
CA GLU A 23 -26.15 -5.81 -9.34
C GLU A 23 -25.17 -4.69 -8.98
N ASN A 24 -25.49 -3.47 -9.40
CA ASN A 24 -24.74 -2.25 -9.09
C ASN A 24 -23.24 -2.31 -9.49
N VAL A 25 -22.95 -3.01 -10.56
CA VAL A 25 -21.62 -3.01 -11.18
C VAL A 25 -21.37 -1.66 -11.81
N GLN A 26 -20.23 -1.08 -11.48
CA GLN A 26 -19.75 0.18 -12.03
C GLN A 26 -18.70 -0.09 -13.11
N TYR A 27 -18.59 0.79 -14.08
CA TYR A 27 -17.57 0.73 -15.11
C TYR A 27 -17.03 2.12 -15.42
N SER A 28 -15.80 2.18 -15.88
CA SER A 28 -15.19 3.41 -16.36
C SER A 28 -14.32 3.15 -17.58
N PHE A 29 -14.26 4.15 -18.44
CA PHE A 29 -13.29 4.26 -19.51
C PHE A 29 -12.54 5.57 -19.34
N THR A 30 -11.21 5.51 -19.35
CA THR A 30 -10.35 6.70 -19.28
C THR A 30 -9.42 6.70 -20.49
N ALA A 31 -9.38 7.82 -21.19
CA ALA A 31 -8.38 8.11 -22.21
C ALA A 31 -7.69 9.42 -21.82
N GLN A 32 -6.37 9.39 -21.72
CA GLN A 32 -5.57 10.55 -21.38
C GLN A 32 -4.45 10.70 -22.41
N GLY A 33 -4.23 11.93 -22.86
CA GLY A 33 -3.06 12.33 -23.65
C GLY A 33 -2.30 13.39 -22.88
N THR A 34 -0.98 13.29 -22.88
CA THR A 34 -0.06 14.29 -22.31
C THR A 34 0.88 14.76 -23.41
N ALA A 35 1.00 16.07 -23.55
CA ALA A 35 1.95 16.68 -24.46
C ALA A 35 2.67 17.82 -23.74
N GLY A 36 3.99 17.84 -23.82
CA GLY A 36 4.82 18.83 -23.15
C GLY A 36 6.10 19.12 -23.91
N GLY A 37 6.79 20.21 -23.52
CA GLY A 37 8.13 20.55 -23.99
C GLY A 37 9.16 20.38 -22.88
N GLY A 38 10.44 20.22 -23.25
CA GLY A 38 11.53 19.97 -22.32
C GLY A 38 11.97 18.50 -22.32
N ASP A 39 12.81 18.13 -21.37
CA ASP A 39 13.41 16.77 -21.31
C ASP A 39 12.49 15.76 -20.64
N ASN A 40 11.66 16.20 -19.68
CA ASN A 40 10.80 15.31 -18.90
C ASN A 40 9.40 15.90 -18.68
N ALA A 41 8.42 15.02 -18.51
CA ALA A 41 7.09 15.40 -18.11
C ALA A 41 7.10 16.05 -16.70
N PRO A 42 6.18 16.99 -16.42
CA PRO A 42 6.05 17.58 -15.10
C PRO A 42 5.77 16.53 -14.01
N PHE A 43 6.35 16.74 -12.83
CA PHE A 43 6.28 15.81 -11.69
C PHE A 43 4.84 15.36 -11.36
N TRP A 44 3.87 16.26 -11.38
CA TRP A 44 2.46 15.93 -11.07
C TRP A 44 1.76 15.09 -12.14
N PHE A 45 2.34 14.90 -13.32
CA PHE A 45 1.84 13.93 -14.30
C PHE A 45 2.40 12.54 -14.10
N THR A 46 3.50 12.40 -13.37
CA THR A 46 4.18 11.12 -13.13
C THR A 46 3.90 10.56 -11.73
N ASN A 47 3.81 11.45 -10.74
CA ASN A 47 3.65 11.06 -9.34
C ASN A 47 2.22 10.61 -9.01
N ASN A 48 2.08 9.64 -8.09
CA ASN A 48 0.81 9.10 -7.58
C ASN A 48 -0.09 8.53 -8.69
N ARG A 49 0.49 7.83 -9.66
CA ARG A 49 -0.20 7.21 -10.80
C ARG A 49 -0.18 5.69 -10.78
N TYR A 50 0.15 5.09 -9.64
CA TYR A 50 0.19 3.63 -9.45
C TYR A 50 0.98 2.89 -10.54
N GLY A 51 2.13 3.42 -10.93
CA GLY A 51 2.99 2.86 -11.96
C GLY A 51 2.48 3.04 -13.41
N LEU A 52 1.44 3.84 -13.62
CA LEU A 52 0.93 4.19 -14.96
C LEU A 52 1.48 5.52 -15.48
N GLY A 53 2.17 6.29 -14.63
CA GLY A 53 2.87 7.51 -15.03
C GLY A 53 4.15 7.20 -15.81
N THR A 54 4.60 8.17 -16.60
CA THR A 54 5.85 8.11 -17.36
C THR A 54 6.55 9.45 -17.32
N THR A 55 7.88 9.44 -17.45
CA THR A 55 8.68 10.67 -17.57
C THR A 55 8.66 11.25 -18.98
N GLN A 56 8.09 10.54 -19.95
CA GLN A 56 8.00 11.00 -21.34
C GLN A 56 7.04 12.20 -21.48
N ASN A 57 7.49 13.26 -22.14
CA ASN A 57 6.70 14.47 -22.38
C ASN A 57 5.45 14.25 -23.21
N ASN A 58 5.52 13.33 -24.17
CA ASN A 58 4.40 12.97 -25.04
C ASN A 58 4.00 11.55 -24.74
N SER A 59 2.89 11.36 -24.07
CA SER A 59 2.44 10.04 -23.63
C SER A 59 0.93 9.93 -23.67
N GLY A 60 0.43 8.70 -23.55
CA GLY A 60 -0.97 8.41 -23.48
C GLY A 60 -1.27 7.31 -22.48
N LEU A 61 -2.52 7.23 -22.08
CA LEU A 61 -3.05 6.17 -21.25
C LEU A 61 -4.49 5.85 -21.67
N ALA A 62 -4.75 4.60 -21.99
CA ALA A 62 -6.11 4.07 -22.09
C ALA A 62 -6.34 3.12 -20.91
N ARG A 63 -7.51 3.23 -20.24
CA ARG A 63 -7.85 2.42 -19.08
C ARG A 63 -9.32 2.05 -19.12
N VAL A 64 -9.62 0.77 -18.86
CA VAL A 64 -10.99 0.24 -18.76
C VAL A 64 -11.12 -0.49 -17.45
N ALA A 65 -12.07 -0.11 -16.64
CA ALA A 65 -12.32 -0.73 -15.36
C ALA A 65 -13.79 -1.11 -15.18
N LEU A 66 -13.99 -2.21 -14.46
CA LEU A 66 -15.27 -2.71 -14.01
C LEU A 66 -15.12 -3.11 -12.55
N TRP A 67 -16.03 -2.64 -11.69
CA TRP A 67 -15.96 -2.98 -10.26
C TRP A 67 -17.33 -2.94 -9.59
N ARG A 68 -17.40 -3.62 -8.48
CA ARG A 68 -18.49 -3.60 -7.54
C ARG A 68 -17.94 -3.40 -6.14
N THR A 69 -18.48 -2.45 -5.41
CA THR A 69 -18.04 -2.15 -4.06
C THR A 69 -18.76 -3.02 -3.02
N VAL A 70 -18.15 -3.25 -1.87
CA VAL A 70 -18.74 -4.00 -0.75
C VAL A 70 -19.94 -3.27 -0.12
N GLU A 71 -20.00 -1.95 -0.22
CA GLU A 71 -21.06 -1.10 0.31
C GLU A 71 -22.43 -1.39 -0.34
N THR A 72 -22.44 -1.98 -1.53
CA THR A 72 -23.64 -2.41 -2.23
C THR A 72 -24.45 -3.43 -1.42
N ASP A 73 -23.79 -4.22 -0.58
CA ASP A 73 -24.40 -5.30 0.20
C ASP A 73 -24.75 -4.89 1.64
N SER A 74 -25.13 -3.65 1.89
CA SER A 74 -25.32 -3.10 3.23
C SER A 74 -26.29 -3.87 4.14
N LEU A 75 -27.20 -4.62 3.56
CA LEU A 75 -28.20 -5.46 4.29
C LEU A 75 -27.74 -6.88 4.55
N TRP A 76 -26.58 -7.30 3.99
CA TRP A 76 -26.10 -8.66 4.12
C TRP A 76 -25.07 -8.79 5.25
N PHE A 77 -25.08 -9.95 5.89
CA PHE A 77 -24.11 -10.29 6.93
C PHE A 77 -22.67 -10.38 6.37
N TRP A 78 -22.55 -10.88 5.13
CA TRP A 78 -21.34 -10.90 4.33
C TRP A 78 -21.50 -9.95 3.17
N ARG A 79 -20.53 -9.07 2.97
CA ARG A 79 -20.51 -8.10 1.87
C ARG A 79 -19.38 -8.48 0.91
N MET A 80 -19.67 -8.45 -0.38
CA MET A 80 -18.71 -8.83 -1.42
C MET A 80 -18.48 -7.68 -2.40
N GLY A 81 -17.21 -7.50 -2.77
CA GLY A 81 -16.77 -6.57 -3.79
C GLY A 81 -15.75 -7.21 -4.71
N TYR A 82 -15.62 -6.71 -5.91
CA TYR A 82 -14.59 -7.15 -6.84
C TYR A 82 -14.27 -6.05 -7.87
N GLY A 83 -13.15 -6.21 -8.56
CA GLY A 83 -12.80 -5.31 -9.64
C GLY A 83 -11.77 -5.90 -10.58
N VAL A 84 -11.89 -5.50 -11.85
CA VAL A 84 -10.90 -5.72 -12.89
C VAL A 84 -10.63 -4.40 -13.60
N ASP A 85 -9.38 -4.08 -13.80
CA ASP A 85 -8.92 -2.85 -14.37
C ASP A 85 -7.73 -3.12 -15.28
N LEU A 86 -7.89 -2.81 -16.55
CA LEU A 86 -6.92 -3.02 -17.61
C LEU A 86 -6.40 -1.66 -18.07
N ALA A 87 -5.09 -1.51 -18.14
CA ALA A 87 -4.46 -0.28 -18.56
C ALA A 87 -3.48 -0.53 -19.72
N SER A 88 -3.44 0.42 -20.65
CA SER A 88 -2.50 0.43 -21.77
C SER A 88 -1.80 1.79 -21.80
N PRO A 89 -0.63 1.92 -21.16
CA PRO A 89 0.24 3.08 -21.32
C PRO A 89 0.80 3.13 -22.74
N ILE A 90 0.90 4.34 -23.30
CA ILE A 90 1.43 4.61 -24.64
C ILE A 90 2.64 5.54 -24.48
N ASN A 91 3.75 5.20 -25.13
CA ASN A 91 5.04 5.87 -24.97
C ASN A 91 5.45 5.96 -23.50
N SER A 92 5.60 4.81 -22.89
CA SER A 92 5.93 4.64 -21.46
C SER A 92 6.97 3.54 -21.28
N GLU A 93 7.87 3.73 -20.33
CA GLU A 93 8.87 2.75 -19.92
C GLU A 93 8.22 1.52 -19.26
N ASN A 94 6.99 1.65 -18.81
CA ASN A 94 6.24 0.63 -18.06
C ASN A 94 5.50 -0.41 -18.94
N GLY A 95 5.78 -0.42 -20.26
CA GLY A 95 5.20 -1.36 -21.21
C GLY A 95 3.89 -0.87 -21.83
N TYR A 96 3.25 -1.74 -22.64
CA TYR A 96 2.09 -1.35 -23.46
C TYR A 96 0.75 -1.82 -22.90
N PHE A 97 0.74 -2.80 -22.02
CA PHE A 97 -0.48 -3.37 -21.47
C PHE A 97 -0.22 -3.99 -20.10
N CYS A 98 -1.13 -3.76 -19.17
CA CYS A 98 -1.10 -4.40 -17.87
C CYS A 98 -2.49 -4.60 -17.27
N ILE A 99 -2.60 -5.61 -16.44
CA ILE A 99 -3.69 -5.73 -15.48
C ILE A 99 -3.32 -4.81 -14.32
N GLN A 100 -4.01 -3.69 -14.20
CA GLN A 100 -3.75 -2.69 -13.17
C GLN A 100 -4.35 -3.13 -11.84
N GLN A 101 -5.59 -3.63 -11.89
CA GLN A 101 -6.24 -4.21 -10.74
C GLN A 101 -6.98 -5.49 -11.13
N ALA A 102 -6.93 -6.49 -10.26
CA ALA A 102 -7.76 -7.69 -10.31
C ALA A 102 -7.90 -8.20 -8.89
N TYR A 103 -9.07 -8.00 -8.28
CA TYR A 103 -9.26 -8.32 -6.87
C TYR A 103 -10.68 -8.80 -6.55
N ALA A 104 -10.78 -9.49 -5.41
CA ALA A 104 -12.03 -9.82 -4.76
C ALA A 104 -11.93 -9.46 -3.26
N ASP A 105 -12.96 -8.81 -2.74
CA ASP A 105 -13.10 -8.42 -1.35
C ASP A 105 -14.28 -9.15 -0.72
N ILE A 106 -14.06 -9.70 0.47
CA ILE A 106 -15.10 -10.27 1.31
C ILE A 106 -15.03 -9.56 2.65
N GLU A 107 -16.12 -8.93 3.04
CA GLU A 107 -16.21 -8.19 4.28
C GLU A 107 -17.23 -8.81 5.23
N TRP A 108 -16.81 -8.96 6.47
CA TRP A 108 -17.64 -9.44 7.58
C TRP A 108 -17.48 -8.52 8.77
N LYS A 109 -18.55 -7.81 9.11
CA LYS A 109 -18.53 -6.77 10.16
C LYS A 109 -17.44 -5.72 9.87
N MET A 110 -16.40 -5.69 10.71
CA MET A 110 -15.27 -4.76 10.63
C MET A 110 -14.07 -5.31 9.86
N LEU A 111 -14.07 -6.58 9.50
CA LEU A 111 -12.95 -7.25 8.83
C LEU A 111 -13.21 -7.42 7.35
N ARG A 112 -12.21 -7.12 6.54
CA ARG A 112 -12.19 -7.36 5.09
C ARG A 112 -11.03 -8.25 4.74
N LEU A 113 -11.31 -9.33 4.03
CA LEU A 113 -10.32 -10.13 3.32
C LEU A 113 -10.29 -9.69 1.87
N SER A 114 -9.13 -9.21 1.41
CA SER A 114 -8.90 -8.76 0.03
C SER A 114 -7.89 -9.70 -0.63
N LEU A 115 -8.24 -10.24 -1.78
CA LEU A 115 -7.43 -11.17 -2.57
C LEU A 115 -7.13 -10.55 -3.92
N GLY A 116 -5.88 -10.49 -4.33
CA GLY A 116 -5.45 -9.96 -5.63
C GLY A 116 -4.75 -8.61 -5.53
N GLN A 117 -4.64 -7.92 -6.66
CA GLN A 117 -3.98 -6.61 -6.75
C GLN A 117 -5.00 -5.49 -6.83
N LYS A 118 -4.87 -4.50 -5.94
CA LYS A 118 -5.79 -3.39 -5.78
C LYS A 118 -5.05 -2.10 -5.46
N GLU A 119 -5.38 -1.01 -6.12
CA GLU A 119 -4.89 0.33 -5.78
C GLU A 119 -5.35 0.71 -4.37
N ARG A 120 -4.43 1.25 -3.58
CA ARG A 120 -4.70 1.68 -2.20
C ARG A 120 -4.15 3.08 -1.99
N VAL A 121 -4.92 3.89 -1.28
CA VAL A 121 -4.53 5.25 -0.93
C VAL A 121 -3.64 5.26 0.32
N PRO A 122 -2.79 6.28 0.50
CA PRO A 122 -1.96 6.41 1.69
C PRO A 122 -2.82 6.63 2.93
N GLU A 123 -2.34 6.10 4.03
CA GLU A 123 -3.01 6.22 5.31
C GLU A 123 -2.94 7.64 5.87
N LEU A 124 -4.01 8.06 6.52
CA LEU A 124 -4.13 9.33 7.25
C LEU A 124 -3.87 10.60 6.43
N LYS A 125 -3.93 10.53 5.11
CA LYS A 125 -3.65 11.65 4.19
C LYS A 125 -4.78 11.82 3.18
N ASN A 126 -4.78 12.98 2.54
CA ASN A 126 -5.70 13.21 1.42
C ASN A 126 -5.28 12.37 0.20
N PRO A 127 -6.15 11.52 -0.34
CA PRO A 127 -5.79 10.62 -1.43
C PRO A 127 -5.51 11.30 -2.77
N TYR A 128 -5.95 12.54 -2.96
CA TYR A 128 -5.85 13.27 -4.23
C TYR A 128 -4.82 14.39 -4.23
N LEU A 129 -4.55 15.00 -3.06
CA LEU A 129 -3.73 16.19 -2.94
C LEU A 129 -2.38 15.95 -2.23
N SER A 130 -2.26 14.85 -1.47
CA SER A 130 -1.02 14.48 -0.80
C SER A 130 0.04 14.01 -1.80
N THR A 131 1.30 14.25 -1.49
CA THR A 131 2.45 13.68 -2.23
C THR A 131 2.57 12.16 -2.09
N GLY A 132 1.81 11.55 -1.19
CA GLY A 132 1.77 10.11 -0.93
C GLY A 132 2.35 9.70 0.40
N GLY A 133 2.46 8.40 0.65
CA GLY A 133 3.09 7.81 1.83
C GLY A 133 4.59 7.63 1.62
N MET A 134 5.36 7.72 2.70
CA MET A 134 6.81 7.47 2.66
C MET A 134 7.12 5.96 2.63
N THR A 135 6.34 5.14 3.34
CA THR A 135 6.48 3.67 3.32
C THR A 135 5.68 3.04 2.20
N LEU A 136 4.38 3.28 2.14
CA LEU A 136 3.49 2.79 1.08
C LEU A 136 2.88 3.97 0.33
N GLY A 137 3.46 4.26 -0.81
CA GLY A 137 3.00 5.33 -1.70
C GLY A 137 2.10 4.82 -2.83
N MET A 138 1.69 5.75 -3.71
CA MET A 138 0.87 5.48 -4.90
C MET A 138 1.70 5.51 -6.19
N ASN A 139 3.02 5.32 -6.12
CA ASN A 139 3.90 5.39 -7.29
C ASN A 139 4.14 4.03 -7.93
N ALA A 140 4.08 2.95 -7.14
CA ALA A 140 4.26 1.59 -7.65
C ALA A 140 2.93 0.98 -8.10
N ARG A 141 3.01 0.06 -9.08
CA ARG A 141 1.86 -0.76 -9.48
C ARG A 141 1.42 -1.64 -8.31
N PRO A 142 0.11 -1.83 -8.10
CA PRO A 142 -0.39 -2.74 -7.07
C PRO A 142 0.17 -4.15 -7.21
N LEU A 143 0.51 -4.75 -6.08
CA LEU A 143 0.99 -6.13 -6.01
C LEU A 143 -0.17 -7.09 -5.72
N PRO A 144 -0.19 -8.30 -6.32
CA PRO A 144 -1.09 -9.36 -5.90
C PRO A 144 -0.75 -9.80 -4.47
N GLN A 145 -1.77 -9.80 -3.62
CA GLN A 145 -1.61 -10.10 -2.19
C GLN A 145 -2.88 -10.71 -1.59
N VAL A 146 -2.71 -11.40 -0.49
CA VAL A 146 -3.74 -11.74 0.48
C VAL A 146 -3.64 -10.73 1.60
N ARG A 147 -4.71 -9.97 1.84
CA ARG A 147 -4.74 -8.89 2.83
C ARG A 147 -5.96 -9.03 3.72
N LEU A 148 -5.71 -9.11 5.01
CA LEU A 148 -6.74 -8.97 6.05
C LEU A 148 -6.64 -7.56 6.61
N GLU A 149 -7.74 -6.82 6.57
CA GLU A 149 -7.76 -5.42 7.01
C GLU A 149 -9.05 -5.04 7.75
N MET A 150 -8.94 -4.02 8.55
CA MET A 150 -10.05 -3.20 8.99
C MET A 150 -10.01 -1.91 8.16
N PRO A 151 -10.89 -1.74 7.17
CA PRO A 151 -10.82 -0.59 6.26
C PRO A 151 -11.14 0.73 6.96
N ASP A 152 -12.00 0.68 7.98
CA ASP A 152 -12.43 1.82 8.77
C ASP A 152 -12.03 1.68 10.23
N PHE A 153 -11.99 2.82 10.95
CA PHE A 153 -11.75 2.82 12.38
C PHE A 153 -12.91 2.19 13.13
N TRP A 154 -12.65 1.07 13.76
CA TRP A 154 -13.60 0.37 14.60
C TRP A 154 -13.47 0.83 16.05
N SER A 155 -14.58 1.35 16.60
CA SER A 155 -14.63 1.84 17.99
C SER A 155 -14.75 0.70 18.96
N ILE A 156 -13.89 0.67 19.96
CA ILE A 156 -13.89 -0.37 21.00
C ILE A 156 -15.17 -0.26 21.83
N PRO A 157 -15.98 -1.31 21.95
CA PRO A 157 -17.18 -1.32 22.77
C PRO A 157 -16.88 -0.91 24.21
N GLY A 158 -17.77 -0.12 24.82
CA GLY A 158 -17.61 0.39 26.19
C GLY A 158 -16.79 1.67 26.33
N THR A 159 -16.04 2.09 25.32
CA THR A 159 -15.22 3.32 25.36
C THR A 159 -15.99 4.57 24.96
N LYS A 160 -17.27 4.46 24.71
CA LYS A 160 -18.15 5.58 24.26
C LYS A 160 -17.61 6.27 22.97
N GLY A 161 -16.97 5.51 22.10
CA GLY A 161 -16.41 5.99 20.83
C GLY A 161 -15.09 6.78 20.97
N ILE A 162 -14.48 6.80 22.15
CA ILE A 162 -13.22 7.53 22.37
C ILE A 162 -12.02 6.78 21.80
N PHE A 163 -12.02 5.46 21.92
CA PHE A 163 -10.94 4.62 21.41
C PHE A 163 -11.39 3.85 20.17
N SER A 164 -10.68 4.05 19.09
CA SER A 164 -10.90 3.33 17.84
C SER A 164 -9.57 2.89 17.24
N PHE A 165 -9.58 1.82 16.47
CA PHE A 165 -8.39 1.37 15.79
C PHE A 165 -8.72 0.83 14.40
N LYS A 166 -7.75 0.83 13.51
CA LYS A 166 -7.75 0.17 12.21
C LYS A 166 -6.37 -0.35 11.88
N GLY A 167 -6.29 -1.27 10.94
CA GLY A 167 -5.00 -1.80 10.53
C GLY A 167 -5.12 -2.88 9.49
N HIS A 168 -3.98 -3.43 9.09
CA HIS A 168 -3.93 -4.51 8.13
C HIS A 168 -2.71 -5.42 8.34
N ILE A 169 -2.82 -6.60 7.77
CA ILE A 169 -1.71 -7.54 7.53
C ILE A 169 -1.88 -8.08 6.11
N ALA A 170 -0.81 -8.06 5.33
CA ALA A 170 -0.82 -8.54 3.95
C ALA A 170 0.44 -9.30 3.60
N TYR A 171 0.29 -10.32 2.76
CA TYR A 171 1.37 -11.06 2.13
C TYR A 171 1.12 -11.14 0.64
N GLY A 172 2.16 -10.93 -0.15
CA GLY A 172 2.06 -10.88 -1.61
C GLY A 172 3.37 -11.20 -2.30
N TRP A 173 3.38 -10.96 -3.59
CA TRP A 173 4.53 -11.21 -4.44
C TRP A 173 4.82 -10.05 -5.38
N TYR A 174 6.09 -9.85 -5.68
CA TYR A 174 6.48 -8.91 -6.70
C TYR A 174 6.22 -9.47 -8.10
N THR A 175 5.57 -8.67 -8.94
CA THR A 175 5.30 -8.98 -10.36
C THR A 175 6.19 -8.14 -11.27
N ASP A 176 7.50 -8.14 -10.99
CA ASP A 176 8.51 -7.29 -11.62
C ASP A 176 9.03 -7.81 -12.98
N ALA A 177 8.41 -8.86 -13.54
CA ALA A 177 8.83 -9.50 -14.77
C ALA A 177 10.33 -9.88 -14.80
N LYS A 178 10.91 -10.13 -13.62
CA LYS A 178 12.34 -10.45 -13.42
C LYS A 178 13.27 -9.36 -13.95
N TRP A 179 12.88 -8.09 -13.77
CA TRP A 179 13.65 -6.96 -14.30
C TRP A 179 15.05 -6.90 -13.71
N GLN A 180 15.23 -7.20 -12.39
CA GLN A 180 16.54 -7.23 -11.74
C GLN A 180 17.48 -8.23 -12.42
N LYS A 181 16.99 -9.43 -12.73
CA LYS A 181 17.77 -10.44 -13.49
C LYS A 181 18.14 -9.94 -14.88
N LYS A 182 17.22 -9.26 -15.58
CA LYS A 182 17.48 -8.74 -16.92
C LYS A 182 18.46 -7.59 -16.91
N PHE A 183 18.30 -6.67 -15.94
CA PHE A 183 19.16 -5.50 -15.77
C PHE A 183 20.59 -5.88 -15.40
N ASN A 184 20.76 -6.90 -14.56
CA ASN A 184 22.08 -7.39 -14.12
C ASN A 184 22.66 -8.52 -15.00
N ALA A 185 22.04 -8.83 -16.13
CA ALA A 185 22.55 -9.86 -17.02
C ALA A 185 23.95 -9.50 -17.56
N GLY A 186 24.94 -10.38 -17.32
CA GLY A 186 26.33 -10.17 -17.71
C GLY A 186 27.13 -9.26 -16.76
N THR A 187 26.59 -8.94 -15.58
CA THR A 187 27.31 -8.25 -14.51
C THR A 187 27.48 -9.15 -13.29
N ASP A 188 28.42 -8.80 -12.43
CA ASP A 188 28.62 -9.45 -11.12
C ASP A 188 27.81 -8.79 -9.99
N ASN A 189 26.89 -7.89 -10.33
CA ASN A 189 26.08 -7.20 -9.32
C ASN A 189 25.18 -8.17 -8.56
N ILE A 190 25.05 -7.95 -7.27
CA ILE A 190 24.14 -8.69 -6.40
C ILE A 190 22.70 -8.33 -6.76
N TYR A 191 21.84 -9.31 -6.91
CA TYR A 191 20.40 -9.11 -7.09
C TYR A 191 19.59 -10.27 -6.52
N ALA A 192 18.31 -10.00 -6.23
CA ALA A 192 17.35 -11.01 -5.82
C ALA A 192 16.25 -11.18 -6.86
N ASN A 193 15.67 -12.37 -6.93
CA ASN A 193 14.58 -12.69 -7.84
C ASN A 193 13.54 -13.58 -7.14
N GLY A 194 12.25 -13.31 -7.41
CA GLY A 194 11.16 -14.06 -6.80
C GLY A 194 10.94 -13.75 -5.33
N SER A 195 11.33 -12.55 -4.88
CA SER A 195 11.08 -12.09 -3.52
C SER A 195 9.58 -11.92 -3.26
N MET A 196 9.19 -12.09 -2.01
CA MET A 196 7.84 -11.88 -1.51
C MET A 196 7.74 -10.53 -0.80
N PHE A 197 6.51 -10.07 -0.69
CA PHE A 197 6.14 -8.81 -0.06
C PHE A 197 5.30 -9.07 1.20
N HIS A 198 5.55 -8.33 2.26
CA HIS A 198 4.70 -8.26 3.43
C HIS A 198 4.45 -6.79 3.79
N SER A 199 3.23 -6.47 4.23
CA SER A 199 2.95 -5.19 4.87
C SER A 199 2.01 -5.37 6.05
N LYS A 200 2.13 -4.45 7.01
CA LYS A 200 1.28 -4.38 8.20
C LYS A 200 1.16 -2.95 8.66
N ALA A 201 0.03 -2.63 9.27
CA ALA A 201 -0.18 -1.35 9.93
C ALA A 201 -1.14 -1.49 11.09
N LEU A 202 -0.97 -0.64 12.09
CA LEU A 202 -1.92 -0.43 13.17
C LEU A 202 -1.99 1.05 13.49
N PHE A 203 -3.20 1.60 13.45
CA PHE A 203 -3.51 2.98 13.81
C PHE A 203 -4.52 3.00 14.94
N ILE A 204 -4.26 3.82 15.95
CA ILE A 204 -5.14 4.05 17.10
C ILE A 204 -5.60 5.49 17.04
N ARG A 205 -6.91 5.70 17.12
CA ARG A 205 -7.54 7.01 17.19
C ARG A 205 -8.13 7.23 18.56
N LEU A 206 -7.82 8.40 19.13
CA LEU A 206 -8.35 8.91 20.37
C LEU A 206 -9.19 10.14 20.08
N GLY A 207 -10.43 10.14 20.51
CA GLY A 207 -11.35 11.27 20.36
C GLY A 207 -12.74 10.81 19.95
N ASN A 208 -13.71 11.64 20.25
CA ASN A 208 -15.10 11.49 19.82
C ASN A 208 -15.62 12.87 19.43
N ARG A 209 -15.72 13.12 18.13
CA ARG A 209 -16.12 14.40 17.53
C ARG A 209 -17.49 14.93 17.99
N GLU A 210 -18.38 14.04 18.44
CA GLU A 210 -19.69 14.44 18.99
C GLU A 210 -19.57 15.10 20.34
N ARG A 211 -18.50 14.80 21.10
CA ARG A 211 -18.26 15.32 22.45
C ARG A 211 -17.26 16.46 22.47
N PHE A 212 -16.19 16.31 21.70
CA PHE A 212 -15.12 17.29 21.61
C PHE A 212 -14.52 17.27 20.19
N PRO A 213 -14.30 18.42 19.57
CA PRO A 213 -13.94 18.51 18.16
C PRO A 213 -12.46 18.19 17.86
N LEU A 214 -11.78 17.44 18.70
CA LEU A 214 -10.38 17.05 18.51
C LEU A 214 -10.29 15.54 18.47
N GLU A 215 -9.61 15.03 17.43
CA GLU A 215 -9.20 13.64 17.32
C GLU A 215 -7.67 13.56 17.14
N VAL A 216 -7.07 12.60 17.80
CA VAL A 216 -5.63 12.29 17.69
C VAL A 216 -5.51 10.88 17.16
N THR A 217 -4.79 10.70 16.07
CA THR A 217 -4.52 9.38 15.51
C THR A 217 -3.02 9.17 15.46
N GLY A 218 -2.54 8.08 16.00
CA GLY A 218 -1.15 7.64 15.92
C GLY A 218 -1.07 6.22 15.41
N GLY A 219 0.04 5.85 14.78
CA GLY A 219 0.21 4.49 14.28
C GLY A 219 1.55 4.22 13.66
N LEU A 220 1.69 2.97 13.26
CA LEU A 220 2.86 2.42 12.61
C LEU A 220 2.43 1.68 11.36
N GLU A 221 3.09 1.98 10.25
CA GLU A 221 2.99 1.23 9.00
C GLU A 221 4.36 0.66 8.64
N MET A 222 4.41 -0.59 8.21
CA MET A 222 5.65 -1.26 7.84
C MET A 222 5.45 -2.08 6.57
N ALA A 223 6.50 -2.15 5.77
CA ALA A 223 6.63 -3.05 4.63
C ALA A 223 7.93 -3.86 4.74
N CYS A 224 7.93 -5.05 4.16
CA CYS A 224 9.07 -5.95 4.17
C CYS A 224 9.18 -6.66 2.84
N GLN A 225 10.39 -6.71 2.29
CA GLN A 225 10.76 -7.62 1.21
C GLN A 225 11.49 -8.80 1.82
N PHE A 226 11.10 -10.02 1.51
CA PHE A 226 11.69 -11.23 2.07
C PHE A 226 11.72 -12.40 1.11
N GLY A 227 12.55 -13.40 1.40
CA GLY A 227 12.67 -14.63 0.61
C GLY A 227 13.17 -14.41 -0.83
N GLY A 228 12.90 -15.37 -1.69
CA GLY A 228 13.37 -15.38 -3.07
C GLY A 228 14.72 -16.07 -3.24
N THR A 229 15.38 -15.78 -4.35
CA THR A 229 16.70 -16.33 -4.69
C THR A 229 17.67 -15.18 -4.92
N GLY A 230 18.73 -15.14 -4.14
CA GLY A 230 19.83 -14.20 -4.30
C GLY A 230 20.88 -14.73 -5.26
N TRP A 231 21.48 -13.85 -6.05
CA TRP A 231 22.49 -14.13 -7.04
C TRP A 231 23.73 -13.26 -6.81
N ASN A 232 24.91 -13.78 -7.13
CA ASN A 232 26.20 -13.10 -7.05
C ASN A 232 26.56 -12.66 -5.62
N LEU A 233 26.08 -13.36 -4.58
CA LEU A 233 26.19 -12.99 -3.18
C LEU A 233 27.60 -13.03 -2.59
N ASN A 234 28.58 -13.64 -3.25
CA ASN A 234 29.94 -13.80 -2.73
C ASN A 234 30.97 -12.81 -3.27
N GLN A 235 30.55 -11.64 -3.73
CA GLN A 235 31.51 -10.61 -4.19
C GLN A 235 32.50 -10.16 -3.12
N TYR A 236 32.17 -10.26 -1.86
CA TYR A 236 33.00 -9.83 -0.73
C TYR A 236 33.93 -10.93 -0.16
N GLY A 237 33.80 -12.18 -0.62
CA GLY A 237 34.53 -13.33 -0.04
C GLY A 237 35.32 -14.18 -1.03
N GLY A 238 35.62 -13.69 -2.22
CA GLY A 238 36.62 -14.33 -3.11
C GLY A 238 36.15 -15.46 -3.98
N GLY A 239 34.91 -15.49 -4.40
CA GLY A 239 34.42 -16.44 -5.39
C GLY A 239 32.98 -16.13 -5.81
N ALA A 240 32.80 -15.66 -7.04
CA ALA A 240 31.46 -15.45 -7.59
C ALA A 240 30.67 -16.77 -7.60
N LEU A 241 29.71 -16.94 -6.71
CA LEU A 241 28.74 -18.00 -6.84
C LEU A 241 27.69 -17.56 -7.87
N ALA A 242 27.88 -17.96 -9.11
CA ALA A 242 26.87 -17.84 -10.15
C ALA A 242 25.61 -18.70 -9.89
N GLN A 243 25.57 -19.39 -8.76
CA GLN A 243 24.43 -20.20 -8.34
C GLN A 243 23.49 -19.39 -7.47
N GLY A 244 22.19 -19.47 -7.77
CA GLY A 244 21.17 -18.84 -6.94
C GLY A 244 21.09 -19.50 -5.56
N ILE A 245 21.14 -18.70 -4.51
CA ILE A 245 20.97 -19.13 -3.14
C ILE A 245 19.54 -18.76 -2.70
N ASN A 246 18.82 -19.75 -2.18
CA ASN A 246 17.53 -19.50 -1.55
C ASN A 246 17.78 -18.64 -0.31
N LEU A 247 17.22 -17.43 -0.31
CA LEU A 247 17.39 -16.47 0.78
C LEU A 247 16.60 -16.85 2.03
N GLY A 248 15.82 -17.96 1.97
CA GLY A 248 14.99 -18.38 3.09
C GLY A 248 13.91 -17.37 3.39
N GLY A 249 13.64 -17.16 4.64
CA GLY A 249 12.58 -16.29 5.11
C GLY A 249 11.27 -17.04 5.23
N ASN A 250 10.59 -16.83 6.31
CA ASN A 250 9.26 -17.34 6.56
C ASN A 250 8.30 -16.19 6.88
N LEU A 251 7.02 -16.47 6.85
CA LEU A 251 5.98 -15.47 7.10
C LEU A 251 6.13 -14.80 8.48
N TRP A 252 6.68 -15.52 9.44
CA TRP A 252 6.87 -15.01 10.80
C TRP A 252 8.05 -14.03 10.90
N THR A 253 9.19 -14.34 10.27
CA THR A 253 10.35 -13.42 10.24
C THR A 253 10.05 -12.15 9.44
N ALA A 254 9.21 -12.24 8.40
CA ALA A 254 8.70 -11.07 7.71
C ALA A 254 7.74 -10.24 8.58
N PHE A 255 6.97 -10.89 9.47
CA PHE A 255 6.05 -10.18 10.36
C PHE A 255 6.78 -9.47 11.51
N LEU A 256 7.76 -10.10 12.15
CA LEU A 256 8.51 -9.50 13.24
C LEU A 256 9.82 -8.89 12.74
N PRO A 257 10.01 -7.57 12.85
CA PRO A 257 11.32 -6.98 12.61
C PRO A 257 12.26 -7.40 13.73
N GLY A 258 13.36 -8.02 13.42
CA GLY A 258 14.33 -8.41 14.47
C GLY A 258 14.92 -9.79 14.34
N GLY A 259 14.95 -10.33 13.18
CA GLY A 259 15.92 -11.30 12.81
C GLY A 259 15.63 -12.76 13.12
N GLY A 260 15.95 -13.55 12.16
CA GLY A 260 16.52 -14.87 12.37
C GLY A 260 18.02 -14.75 12.53
N ASP A 261 18.64 -15.77 13.08
CA ASP A 261 20.09 -16.00 13.04
C ASP A 261 20.58 -16.09 11.59
N VAL A 262 20.70 -14.94 10.93
CA VAL A 262 21.37 -14.84 9.64
C VAL A 262 22.80 -14.43 9.96
N ASN A 263 23.74 -15.23 9.54
CA ASN A 263 25.15 -14.94 9.65
C ASN A 263 25.40 -13.58 8.97
N ASP A 264 25.61 -12.54 9.77
CA ASP A 264 25.46 -11.12 9.45
C ASP A 264 26.35 -10.60 8.32
N GLU A 265 27.37 -11.34 7.92
CA GLU A 265 28.39 -10.82 7.02
C GLU A 265 27.97 -10.79 5.54
N ASN A 266 26.98 -11.60 5.11
CA ASN A 266 26.65 -11.73 3.69
C ASN A 266 25.16 -11.63 3.35
N TYR A 267 24.25 -11.70 4.33
CA TYR A 267 22.80 -11.84 4.06
C TYR A 267 21.90 -11.11 5.07
N ALA A 268 22.38 -10.04 5.68
CA ALA A 268 21.71 -9.35 6.79
C ALA A 268 20.21 -9.07 6.55
N ASN A 269 19.81 -8.85 5.30
CA ASN A 269 18.43 -8.53 4.94
C ASN A 269 17.69 -9.68 4.21
N ALA A 270 18.27 -10.86 4.11
CA ALA A 270 17.66 -11.97 3.38
C ALA A 270 16.39 -12.51 4.05
N ALA A 271 16.36 -12.50 5.39
CA ALA A 271 15.20 -12.93 6.17
C ALA A 271 14.06 -11.90 6.18
N GLY A 272 14.34 -10.65 5.84
CA GLY A 272 13.35 -9.59 5.75
C GLY A 272 13.97 -8.20 5.85
N ASN A 273 13.94 -7.45 4.74
CA ASN A 273 14.33 -6.04 4.71
C ASN A 273 13.11 -5.20 5.05
N HIS A 274 13.10 -4.59 6.23
CA HIS A 274 11.98 -3.85 6.78
C HIS A 274 12.18 -2.34 6.62
N VAL A 275 11.15 -1.69 6.11
CA VAL A 275 11.01 -0.23 6.14
C VAL A 275 9.69 0.12 6.80
N GLY A 276 9.60 1.28 7.39
CA GLY A 276 8.34 1.69 8.01
C GLY A 276 8.26 3.18 8.27
N SER A 277 7.10 3.59 8.75
CA SER A 277 6.84 4.97 9.16
C SER A 277 5.99 5.03 10.42
N TRP A 278 6.37 5.92 11.32
CA TRP A 278 5.50 6.40 12.36
C TRP A 278 4.58 7.48 11.82
N HIS A 279 3.32 7.39 12.15
CA HIS A 279 2.29 8.34 11.76
C HIS A 279 1.70 9.01 12.99
N LEU A 280 1.48 10.32 12.89
CA LEU A 280 0.70 11.09 13.85
C LEU A 280 -0.21 12.06 13.08
N ARG A 281 -1.47 12.14 13.46
CA ARG A 281 -2.41 13.09 12.91
C ARG A 281 -3.28 13.70 14.01
N LEU A 282 -3.43 15.02 13.97
CA LEU A 282 -4.31 15.80 14.82
C LEU A 282 -5.37 16.44 13.93
N ASP A 283 -6.64 16.14 14.20
CA ASP A 283 -7.77 16.69 13.47
C ASP A 283 -8.63 17.57 14.39
N TRP A 284 -8.78 18.84 14.01
CA TRP A 284 -9.76 19.73 14.62
C TRP A 284 -10.98 19.80 13.71
N LEU A 285 -12.08 19.20 14.19
CA LEU A 285 -13.26 18.92 13.39
C LEU A 285 -14.39 19.87 13.77
N LYS A 286 -14.78 20.75 12.87
CA LYS A 286 -15.93 21.63 13.00
C LYS A 286 -16.96 21.30 11.91
N ARG A 287 -18.16 21.89 12.04
CA ARG A 287 -19.24 21.65 11.09
C ARG A 287 -18.89 22.08 9.66
N ASP A 288 -18.33 23.27 9.53
CA ASP A 288 -18.12 23.94 8.23
C ASP A 288 -16.67 23.88 7.76
N TRP A 289 -15.74 23.53 8.65
CA TRP A 289 -14.31 23.39 8.32
C TRP A 289 -13.62 22.39 9.22
N ASN A 290 -12.59 21.75 8.70
CA ASN A 290 -11.73 20.84 9.42
C ASN A 290 -10.28 21.19 9.15
N ILE A 291 -9.44 21.13 10.18
CA ILE A 291 -7.99 21.29 10.05
C ILE A 291 -7.35 20.00 10.55
N GLY A 292 -6.54 19.39 9.69
CA GLY A 292 -5.71 18.23 10.02
C GLY A 292 -4.22 18.59 9.92
N ILE A 293 -3.47 18.34 10.97
CA ILE A 293 -2.00 18.42 10.96
C ILE A 293 -1.49 17.00 11.09
N TYR A 294 -0.58 16.59 10.22
CA TYR A 294 -0.07 15.24 10.24
C TYR A 294 1.43 15.17 9.99
N MET A 295 2.00 14.10 10.48
CA MET A 295 3.41 13.78 10.34
C MET A 295 3.56 12.30 9.96
N GLU A 296 4.51 12.03 9.09
CA GLU A 296 5.03 10.69 8.83
C GLU A 296 6.54 10.73 8.96
N HIS A 297 7.09 9.90 9.83
CA HIS A 297 8.52 9.76 10.04
C HIS A 297 8.97 8.39 9.58
N MET A 298 9.73 8.35 8.49
CA MET A 298 10.25 7.12 7.90
C MET A 298 11.43 6.59 8.71
N PHE A 299 11.52 5.29 8.81
CA PHE A 299 12.68 4.57 9.28
C PHE A 299 12.99 3.37 8.37
N GLU A 300 14.24 3.10 8.19
CA GLU A 300 14.79 1.89 7.60
C GLU A 300 15.65 1.27 8.68
N ASP A 301 15.49 -0.01 8.95
CA ASP A 301 16.11 -0.72 10.06
C ASP A 301 15.67 -0.35 11.48
N HIS A 302 16.04 -1.22 12.41
CA HIS A 302 15.71 -1.13 13.82
C HIS A 302 16.28 0.13 14.51
N SER A 303 17.45 0.59 14.09
CA SER A 303 18.16 1.71 14.73
C SER A 303 17.42 3.04 14.65
N GLN A 304 16.64 3.26 13.61
CA GLN A 304 15.85 4.48 13.44
C GLN A 304 14.42 4.37 13.95
N MET A 305 13.90 3.15 14.07
CA MET A 305 12.56 2.90 14.56
C MET A 305 12.29 3.58 15.92
N PHE A 306 13.31 3.73 16.75
CA PHE A 306 13.22 4.33 18.08
C PHE A 306 13.83 5.74 18.18
N PHE A 307 13.87 6.49 17.08
CA PHE A 307 14.31 7.88 17.03
C PHE A 307 15.78 8.13 17.50
N GLN A 308 16.63 7.14 17.42
CA GLN A 308 18.03 7.23 17.90
C GLN A 308 18.85 8.27 17.14
N TYR A 309 18.54 8.51 15.86
CA TYR A 309 19.30 9.42 14.99
C TYR A 309 18.56 10.72 14.64
N GLY A 310 17.47 11.00 15.34
CA GLY A 310 16.70 12.22 15.19
C GLY A 310 15.61 12.14 14.11
N TRP A 311 14.85 13.22 14.02
CA TRP A 311 13.65 13.35 13.17
C TRP A 311 14.01 13.97 11.81
N LYS A 312 14.95 13.39 11.10
CA LYS A 312 15.52 14.05 9.93
C LYS A 312 14.74 13.78 8.64
N ASP A 313 14.28 12.53 8.43
CA ASP A 313 13.51 12.16 7.26
C ASP A 313 12.04 12.05 7.65
N MET A 314 11.24 13.03 7.19
CA MET A 314 9.85 13.14 7.57
C MET A 314 9.02 13.87 6.52
N LEU A 315 7.74 13.63 6.56
CA LEU A 315 6.72 14.40 5.90
C LEU A 315 5.86 15.09 6.96
N LEU A 316 5.73 16.41 6.84
CA LEU A 316 4.80 17.21 7.65
C LEU A 316 3.72 17.75 6.74
N GLY A 317 2.47 17.65 7.17
CA GLY A 317 1.33 18.08 6.35
C GLY A 317 0.31 18.89 7.15
N LEU A 318 -0.31 19.81 6.44
CA LEU A 318 -1.48 20.57 6.88
C LEU A 318 -2.59 20.39 5.84
N GLU A 319 -3.72 19.91 6.27
CA GLU A 319 -4.93 19.78 5.45
C GLU A 319 -6.02 20.68 6.01
N VAL A 320 -6.61 21.52 5.15
CA VAL A 320 -7.76 22.36 5.49
C VAL A 320 -8.93 22.01 4.57
N LYS A 321 -10.04 21.56 5.13
CA LYS A 321 -11.30 21.28 4.43
C LYS A 321 -12.33 22.34 4.75
N LEU A 322 -12.92 22.92 3.72
CA LEU A 322 -13.94 23.94 3.77
C LEU A 322 -15.21 23.38 3.12
N SER A 323 -15.97 22.58 3.87
CA SER A 323 -17.04 21.71 3.35
C SER A 323 -18.15 22.43 2.57
N GLN A 324 -18.33 23.73 2.80
CA GLN A 324 -19.37 24.54 2.16
C GLN A 324 -18.84 25.59 1.20
N ASN A 325 -17.53 25.61 0.92
CA ASN A 325 -16.95 26.56 -0.01
C ASN A 325 -17.00 26.02 -1.45
N PRO A 326 -17.71 26.68 -2.37
CA PRO A 326 -17.86 26.20 -3.74
C PRO A 326 -16.62 26.38 -4.63
N LEU A 327 -15.68 27.26 -4.22
CA LEU A 327 -14.48 27.58 -4.99
C LEU A 327 -13.26 26.83 -4.49
N LEU A 328 -13.16 26.62 -3.17
CA LEU A 328 -12.00 26.04 -2.52
C LEU A 328 -12.45 25.06 -1.44
N SER A 329 -12.65 23.81 -1.80
CA SER A 329 -13.15 22.78 -0.88
C SER A 329 -12.06 22.19 0.01
N THR A 330 -10.84 22.07 -0.48
CA THR A 330 -9.73 21.46 0.26
C THR A 330 -8.39 22.05 -0.17
N MET A 331 -7.52 22.30 0.80
CA MET A 331 -6.11 22.64 0.60
C MET A 331 -5.24 21.65 1.35
N VAL A 332 -4.10 21.29 0.76
CA VAL A 332 -3.05 20.50 1.40
C VAL A 332 -1.72 21.23 1.19
N TYR A 333 -0.98 21.39 2.26
CA TYR A 333 0.42 21.82 2.24
C TYR A 333 1.26 20.73 2.87
N GLU A 334 2.31 20.31 2.19
CA GLU A 334 3.23 19.29 2.69
C GLU A 334 4.69 19.77 2.55
N TYR A 335 5.45 19.46 3.57
CA TYR A 335 6.91 19.55 3.57
C TYR A 335 7.48 18.15 3.72
N ASN A 336 8.26 17.72 2.75
CA ASN A 336 8.88 16.39 2.73
C ASN A 336 10.40 16.53 2.65
N THR A 337 11.11 15.80 3.49
CA THR A 337 12.57 15.70 3.47
C THR A 337 13.00 14.23 3.57
N THR A 338 13.94 13.86 2.70
CA THR A 338 14.53 12.52 2.61
C THR A 338 16.06 12.61 2.44
N MET A 339 16.66 13.67 2.95
CA MET A 339 18.07 14.00 2.70
C MET A 339 19.06 13.15 3.51
N HIS A 340 18.60 12.52 4.57
CA HIS A 340 19.46 11.81 5.53
C HIS A 340 19.39 10.29 5.43
N GLN A 341 18.50 9.78 4.57
CA GLN A 341 18.34 8.35 4.28
C GLN A 341 18.58 7.44 5.48
N SER A 342 17.79 7.66 6.52
CA SER A 342 17.64 6.69 7.60
C SER A 342 18.90 6.19 8.34
N GLY A 343 19.92 6.93 8.52
CA GLY A 343 20.99 6.57 9.46
C GLY A 343 22.38 7.03 9.07
N PRO A 344 23.36 6.86 9.96
CA PRO A 344 24.73 7.13 9.62
C PRO A 344 25.21 6.13 8.57
N ILE A 345 25.84 6.63 7.53
CA ILE A 345 26.60 5.80 6.60
C ILE A 345 27.86 5.36 7.36
N TYR A 346 28.03 4.06 7.57
CA TYR A 346 29.22 3.46 8.11
C TYR A 346 30.19 3.12 6.99
#